data_e6220ee04c9f5108be1f9db2787a2d88
#
_entry.id   e6220ee04c9f5108be1f9db2787a2d88
#
_cell.length_a   1.000
_cell.length_b   1.000
_cell.length_c   1.000
_cell.angle_alpha   90.00
_cell.angle_beta   90.00
_cell.angle_gamma   90.00
#
_symmetry.space_group_name_H-M   'P 1'
#
loop_
_entity.id
_entity.type
_entity.pdbx_description
1 polymer ?
#
loop_
_entity_poly.entity_id
_entity_poly.type
_entity_poly.pdbx_seq_one_letter_code
_entity_poly.pdbx_strand_id
1 'polypeptide(L)'
;MSSMKTKFLSKGNITPRLPYLIVPALLLLPGLILAAQSQSPIKWSSDGELIVTIENDRRVLKINDNVKISQEGIYISGNSAIFEYTLDTQELLRVTVIGTPVRYTQEAESSTGTVTGNSDTLILYDDVTEDTVIEMIGNAFIKSPNSTMNCASIVYITEQDLIKEAVGPCQGALSSENGV
;
A
#
# COMPACT_ATOMS: atom_id res chain seq x y z
N MET A 1 38.35 87.84 -4.00
CA MET A 1 37.18 88.68 -3.74
C MET A 1 36.20 87.80 -3.03
N SER A 2 36.17 87.81 -1.69
CA SER A 2 35.22 88.59 -0.89
C SER A 2 33.78 88.06 -1.18
N SER A 3 33.02 87.53 -0.28
CA SER A 3 32.44 88.03 0.94
C SER A 3 31.59 86.93 1.57
N MET A 4 31.79 86.59 2.77
CA MET A 4 31.10 87.01 4.01
C MET A 4 29.63 86.45 4.20
N LYS A 5 29.53 85.73 5.31
CA LYS A 5 28.48 85.72 6.40
C LYS A 5 27.06 85.23 6.03
N THR A 6 26.43 84.42 6.85
CA THR A 6 26.09 84.64 8.25
C THR A 6 25.58 83.33 8.95
N LYS A 7 25.86 83.27 10.26
CA LYS A 7 25.30 82.32 11.26
C LYS A 7 23.79 82.45 11.37
N PHE A 8 23.11 81.34 11.57
CA PHE A 8 21.95 81.33 12.45
C PHE A 8 21.90 79.99 13.29
N LEU A 9 21.98 80.21 14.58
CA LEU A 9 21.72 79.21 15.61
C LEU A 9 20.21 78.99 15.70
N SER A 10 19.73 77.69 15.78
CA SER A 10 18.46 77.40 16.40
C SER A 10 18.49 75.98 17.02
N LYS A 11 18.46 76.04 18.32
CA LYS A 11 17.91 75.18 19.36
C LYS A 11 17.61 73.78 19.01
N GLY A 12 18.16 72.96 19.89
CA GLY A 12 17.95 71.55 20.04
C GLY A 12 16.51 71.06 20.31
N ASN A 13 16.24 69.90 19.83
CA ASN A 13 15.23 69.00 20.44
C ASN A 13 15.88 67.64 20.59
N ILE A 14 16.10 67.30 21.83
CA ILE A 14 16.56 66.00 22.27
C ILE A 14 15.31 65.11 22.34
N THR A 15 15.13 64.24 21.38
CA THR A 15 14.14 63.14 21.51
C THR A 15 14.85 61.90 22.08
N PRO A 16 14.31 61.26 23.12
CA PRO A 16 14.93 60.06 23.69
C PRO A 16 14.79 58.90 22.71
N ARG A 17 15.92 58.32 22.34
CA ARG A 17 15.98 57.07 21.61
C ARG A 17 15.52 55.93 22.53
N LEU A 18 14.34 55.35 22.28
CA LEU A 18 13.93 54.09 22.83
C LEU A 18 14.86 53.01 22.27
N PRO A 19 15.38 52.09 23.13
CA PRO A 19 16.12 50.93 22.65
C PRO A 19 15.12 49.96 22.01
N TYR A 20 15.32 49.69 20.72
CA TYR A 20 14.65 48.59 20.02
C TYR A 20 15.05 47.27 20.67
N LEU A 21 14.15 46.66 21.44
CA LEU A 21 14.23 45.30 21.90
C LEU A 21 14.03 44.42 20.66
N ILE A 22 15.13 43.89 20.11
CA ILE A 22 15.10 42.84 19.09
C ILE A 22 14.64 41.55 19.83
N VAL A 23 13.37 41.23 19.74
CA VAL A 23 12.84 39.93 20.11
C VAL A 23 13.24 38.95 19.01
N PRO A 24 14.06 37.93 19.25
CA PRO A 24 14.31 36.91 18.26
C PRO A 24 12.99 36.13 18.08
N ALA A 25 12.35 36.25 16.93
CA ALA A 25 11.25 35.41 16.49
C ALA A 25 11.78 33.98 16.34
N LEU A 26 11.56 33.17 17.36
CA LEU A 26 11.82 31.75 17.33
C LEU A 26 10.82 31.13 16.31
N LEU A 27 11.27 30.90 15.09
CA LEU A 27 10.54 30.18 14.04
C LEU A 27 10.36 28.73 14.54
N LEU A 28 9.22 28.45 15.16
CA LEU A 28 8.70 27.11 15.38
C LEU A 28 8.36 26.53 13.99
N LEU A 29 9.31 25.81 13.38
CA LEU A 29 9.05 24.92 12.25
C LEU A 29 8.10 23.84 12.75
N PRO A 30 6.87 23.72 12.20
CA PRO A 30 6.06 22.55 12.46
C PRO A 30 6.80 21.35 11.87
N GLY A 31 7.29 20.46 12.74
CA GLY A 31 7.81 19.17 12.31
C GLY A 31 6.75 18.45 11.52
N LEU A 32 7.00 18.18 10.23
CA LEU A 32 6.24 17.23 9.44
C LEU A 32 6.39 15.86 10.13
N ILE A 33 5.41 15.50 10.93
CA ILE A 33 5.25 14.12 11.40
C ILE A 33 4.82 13.35 10.15
N LEU A 34 5.77 12.68 9.49
CA LEU A 34 5.44 11.61 8.56
C LEU A 34 4.73 10.54 9.41
N ALA A 35 3.41 10.48 9.29
CA ALA A 35 2.65 9.36 9.80
C ALA A 35 3.10 8.14 8.96
N ALA A 36 3.87 7.25 9.56
CA ALA A 36 4.08 5.93 8.99
C ALA A 36 2.71 5.28 8.86
N GLN A 37 2.27 5.01 7.63
CA GLN A 37 1.08 4.22 7.38
C GLN A 37 1.38 2.82 7.91
N SER A 38 0.82 2.48 9.05
CA SER A 38 0.87 1.11 9.57
C SER A 38 -0.10 0.29 8.74
N GLN A 39 0.40 -0.56 7.87
CA GLN A 39 -0.41 -1.57 7.19
C GLN A 39 -1.19 -2.39 8.23
N SER A 40 -2.43 -2.70 7.93
CA SER A 40 -3.25 -3.54 8.80
C SER A 40 -2.65 -4.94 8.92
N PRO A 41 -2.67 -5.55 10.11
CA PRO A 41 -2.09 -6.86 10.30
C PRO A 41 -2.81 -7.93 9.49
N ILE A 42 -2.05 -8.81 8.86
CA ILE A 42 -2.58 -10.01 8.22
C ILE A 42 -3.08 -10.95 9.32
N LYS A 43 -4.35 -11.32 9.26
CA LYS A 43 -4.97 -12.33 10.13
C LYS A 43 -5.05 -13.66 9.40
N TRP A 44 -4.75 -14.75 10.07
CA TRP A 44 -4.86 -16.07 9.50
C TRP A 44 -5.40 -17.08 10.51
N SER A 45 -5.97 -18.18 10.01
CA SER A 45 -6.36 -19.36 10.78
C SER A 45 -6.16 -20.62 9.94
N SER A 46 -5.98 -21.75 10.59
CA SER A 46 -5.91 -23.08 9.97
C SER A 46 -6.38 -24.15 10.96
N ASP A 47 -6.69 -25.32 10.44
CA ASP A 47 -7.05 -26.49 11.25
C ASP A 47 -5.85 -27.43 11.48
N GLY A 48 -4.75 -27.23 10.75
CA GLY A 48 -3.55 -28.06 10.79
C GLY A 48 -2.38 -27.47 11.57
N GLU A 49 -1.22 -28.05 11.36
CA GLU A 49 0.02 -27.64 12.02
C GLU A 49 0.65 -26.42 11.37
N LEU A 50 1.43 -25.72 12.18
CA LEU A 50 2.27 -24.60 11.78
C LEU A 50 3.74 -24.98 11.99
N ILE A 51 4.54 -24.85 10.92
CA ILE A 51 5.98 -25.14 10.94
C ILE A 51 6.73 -23.86 10.60
N VAL A 52 7.74 -23.51 11.40
CA VAL A 52 8.63 -22.38 11.16
C VAL A 52 10.02 -22.90 10.83
N THR A 53 10.56 -22.47 9.69
CA THR A 53 11.91 -22.82 9.24
C THR A 53 12.68 -21.56 8.84
N ILE A 54 14.00 -21.70 8.67
CA ILE A 54 14.83 -20.68 8.02
C ILE A 54 15.35 -21.29 6.73
N GLU A 55 15.00 -20.71 5.60
CA GLU A 55 15.35 -21.18 4.26
C GLU A 55 15.85 -19.98 3.43
N ASN A 56 17.04 -20.09 2.80
CA ASN A 56 17.59 -19.04 1.94
C ASN A 56 17.58 -17.62 2.56
N ASP A 57 18.03 -17.49 3.80
CA ASP A 57 18.05 -16.24 4.58
C ASP A 57 16.67 -15.59 4.78
N ARG A 58 15.61 -16.41 4.78
CA ARG A 58 14.24 -16.01 5.06
C ARG A 58 13.65 -16.85 6.18
N ARG A 59 12.81 -16.26 7.00
CA ARG A 59 11.92 -16.99 7.88
C ARG A 59 10.72 -17.44 7.07
N VAL A 60 10.48 -18.74 7.04
CA VAL A 60 9.38 -19.37 6.30
C VAL A 60 8.42 -19.99 7.29
N LEU A 61 7.16 -19.58 7.21
CA LEU A 61 6.06 -20.08 8.01
C LEU A 61 5.16 -20.90 7.11
N LYS A 62 5.07 -22.21 7.34
CA LYS A 62 4.20 -23.14 6.59
C LYS A 62 3.01 -23.52 7.44
N ILE A 63 1.81 -23.36 6.88
CA ILE A 63 0.54 -23.66 7.54
C ILE A 63 -0.25 -24.60 6.64
N ASN A 64 -0.82 -25.65 7.23
CA ASN A 64 -1.60 -26.65 6.52
C ASN A 64 -3.03 -26.69 7.01
N ASP A 65 -3.89 -27.28 6.20
CA ASP A 65 -5.29 -27.61 6.42
C ASP A 65 -6.22 -26.41 6.65
N ASN A 66 -7.13 -26.22 5.69
CA ASN A 66 -8.21 -25.22 5.74
C ASN A 66 -7.75 -23.81 6.11
N VAL A 67 -6.73 -23.32 5.40
CA VAL A 67 -6.15 -22.00 5.66
C VAL A 67 -7.11 -20.90 5.24
N LYS A 68 -7.29 -19.90 6.10
CA LYS A 68 -8.01 -18.65 5.83
C LYS A 68 -7.12 -17.47 6.19
N ILE A 69 -7.04 -16.50 5.31
CA ILE A 69 -6.23 -15.29 5.45
C ILE A 69 -7.13 -14.10 5.20
N SER A 70 -6.96 -13.03 5.98
CA SER A 70 -7.67 -11.76 5.75
C SER A 70 -6.82 -10.55 6.08
N GLN A 71 -6.92 -9.51 5.24
CA GLN A 71 -6.30 -8.19 5.40
C GLN A 71 -7.10 -7.16 4.60
N GLU A 72 -7.51 -6.05 5.22
CA GLU A 72 -8.12 -4.87 4.55
C GLU A 72 -9.18 -5.18 3.49
N GLY A 73 -10.18 -6.01 3.84
CA GLY A 73 -11.23 -6.40 2.90
C GLY A 73 -10.84 -7.51 1.92
N ILE A 74 -9.58 -7.96 1.93
CA ILE A 74 -9.11 -9.12 1.17
C ILE A 74 -9.31 -10.39 2.00
N TYR A 75 -9.88 -11.41 1.40
CA TYR A 75 -10.12 -12.74 1.98
C TYR A 75 -9.60 -13.81 1.05
N ILE A 76 -8.72 -14.67 1.56
CA ILE A 76 -8.13 -15.77 0.79
C ILE A 76 -8.34 -17.07 1.58
N SER A 77 -8.71 -18.14 0.88
CA SER A 77 -8.79 -19.48 1.50
C SER A 77 -8.21 -20.56 0.59
N GLY A 78 -7.55 -21.54 1.20
CA GLY A 78 -6.91 -22.64 0.48
C GLY A 78 -6.61 -23.82 1.39
N ASN A 79 -5.89 -24.80 0.87
CA ASN A 79 -5.48 -26.00 1.61
C ASN A 79 -4.27 -25.74 2.50
N SER A 80 -3.28 -24.95 1.99
CA SER A 80 -2.06 -24.60 2.71
C SER A 80 -1.59 -23.21 2.36
N ALA A 81 -0.75 -22.61 3.20
CA ALA A 81 -0.11 -21.33 2.94
C ALA A 81 1.35 -21.31 3.40
N ILE A 82 2.16 -20.52 2.70
CA ILE A 82 3.56 -20.24 3.01
C ILE A 82 3.72 -18.75 3.13
N PHE A 83 4.19 -18.28 4.29
CA PHE A 83 4.56 -16.89 4.52
C PHE A 83 6.07 -16.77 4.54
N GLU A 84 6.64 -15.85 3.78
CA GLU A 84 8.06 -15.58 3.72
C GLU A 84 8.36 -14.21 4.30
N TYR A 85 9.27 -14.13 5.26
CA TYR A 85 9.68 -12.89 5.94
C TYR A 85 11.18 -12.68 5.83
N THR A 86 11.63 -11.43 5.85
CA THR A 86 13.03 -11.10 6.09
C THR A 86 13.44 -11.56 7.50
N LEU A 87 14.72 -11.93 7.71
CA LEU A 87 15.20 -12.35 9.02
C LEU A 87 15.42 -11.19 9.98
N ASP A 88 15.91 -10.08 9.48
CA ASP A 88 16.35 -8.90 10.24
C ASP A 88 15.18 -7.97 10.59
N THR A 89 14.40 -7.53 9.60
CA THR A 89 13.29 -6.59 9.79
C THR A 89 11.96 -7.27 10.12
N GLN A 90 11.85 -8.58 9.88
CA GLN A 90 10.61 -9.35 9.98
C GLN A 90 9.50 -8.82 9.06
N GLU A 91 9.88 -8.17 7.98
CA GLU A 91 8.98 -7.70 6.95
C GLU A 91 8.44 -8.88 6.13
N LEU A 92 7.14 -8.89 5.87
CA LEU A 92 6.52 -9.90 5.02
C LEU A 92 6.89 -9.62 3.56
N LEU A 93 7.48 -10.61 2.91
CA LEU A 93 7.89 -10.53 1.51
C LEU A 93 6.82 -11.08 0.57
N ARG A 94 6.14 -12.15 0.99
CA ARG A 94 5.20 -12.87 0.15
C ARG A 94 4.36 -13.86 0.95
N VAL A 95 3.13 -14.05 0.49
CA VAL A 95 2.26 -15.14 0.93
C VAL A 95 1.92 -15.99 -0.30
N THR A 96 2.17 -17.29 -0.24
CA THR A 96 1.77 -18.24 -1.28
C THR A 96 0.69 -19.16 -0.70
N VAL A 97 -0.47 -19.19 -1.32
CA VAL A 97 -1.59 -20.08 -0.93
C VAL A 97 -1.80 -21.12 -2.02
N ILE A 98 -1.96 -22.37 -1.61
CA ILE A 98 -2.20 -23.51 -2.50
C ILE A 98 -3.54 -24.12 -2.15
N GLY A 99 -4.34 -24.44 -3.17
CA GLY A 99 -5.69 -25.02 -2.95
C GLY A 99 -6.23 -25.72 -4.19
N THR A 100 -7.40 -26.36 -4.00
CA THR A 100 -8.13 -27.02 -5.09
C THR A 100 -9.62 -26.67 -5.04
N PRO A 101 -9.99 -25.41 -5.38
CA PRO A 101 -9.15 -24.26 -5.67
C PRO A 101 -8.80 -23.40 -4.43
N VAL A 102 -7.82 -22.51 -4.56
CA VAL A 102 -7.73 -21.29 -3.74
C VAL A 102 -8.89 -20.39 -4.12
N ARG A 103 -9.50 -19.74 -3.13
CA ARG A 103 -10.54 -18.71 -3.35
C ARG A 103 -10.05 -17.35 -2.87
N TYR A 104 -10.35 -16.35 -3.65
CA TYR A 104 -10.04 -14.95 -3.40
C TYR A 104 -11.33 -14.12 -3.42
N THR A 105 -11.45 -13.19 -2.49
CA THR A 105 -12.51 -12.18 -2.45
C THR A 105 -11.92 -10.89 -1.95
N GLN A 106 -12.20 -9.79 -2.64
CA GLN A 106 -11.88 -8.44 -2.22
C GLN A 106 -13.18 -7.63 -2.17
N GLU A 107 -13.47 -7.06 -1.01
CA GLU A 107 -14.55 -6.10 -0.81
C GLU A 107 -14.04 -4.71 -1.20
N ALA A 108 -14.68 -4.05 -2.17
CA ALA A 108 -14.33 -2.69 -2.54
C ALA A 108 -14.76 -1.73 -1.43
N GLU A 109 -13.90 -0.79 -1.05
CA GLU A 109 -14.22 0.29 -0.09
C GLU A 109 -15.29 1.24 -0.62
N SER A 110 -15.48 1.30 -1.92
CA SER A 110 -16.50 2.10 -2.59
C SER A 110 -17.52 1.21 -3.30
N SER A 111 -18.68 1.77 -3.65
CA SER A 111 -19.85 1.12 -4.29
C SER A 111 -19.59 0.38 -5.62
N THR A 112 -18.33 0.14 -5.98
CA THR A 112 -17.95 -0.48 -7.25
C THR A 112 -18.10 -1.99 -7.28
N GLY A 113 -18.34 -2.64 -6.14
CA GLY A 113 -18.65 -4.07 -6.06
C GLY A 113 -17.47 -4.94 -5.61
N THR A 114 -17.75 -6.23 -5.49
CA THR A 114 -16.80 -7.24 -5.00
C THR A 114 -16.02 -7.86 -6.15
N VAL A 115 -14.70 -7.98 -6.00
CA VAL A 115 -13.87 -8.79 -6.89
C VAL A 115 -13.72 -10.18 -6.30
N THR A 116 -13.92 -11.22 -7.12
CA THR A 116 -13.75 -12.62 -6.71
C THR A 116 -12.84 -13.34 -7.69
N GLY A 117 -12.08 -14.31 -7.19
CA GLY A 117 -11.21 -15.11 -8.04
C GLY A 117 -10.97 -16.51 -7.49
N ASN A 118 -10.43 -17.36 -8.31
CA ASN A 118 -9.90 -18.66 -7.90
C ASN A 118 -8.75 -19.10 -8.80
N SER A 119 -7.88 -19.96 -8.24
CA SER A 119 -6.74 -20.56 -8.94
C SER A 119 -6.26 -21.81 -8.19
N ASP A 120 -5.29 -22.52 -8.74
CA ASP A 120 -4.64 -23.62 -8.02
C ASP A 120 -3.62 -23.10 -7.01
N THR A 121 -2.94 -21.97 -7.36
CA THR A 121 -2.02 -21.25 -6.50
C THR A 121 -2.30 -19.75 -6.59
N LEU A 122 -2.23 -19.08 -5.45
CA LEU A 122 -2.31 -17.61 -5.35
C LEU A 122 -1.09 -17.11 -4.61
N ILE A 123 -0.44 -16.08 -5.16
CA ILE A 123 0.68 -15.38 -4.54
C ILE A 123 0.26 -13.94 -4.29
N LEU A 124 0.47 -13.47 -3.06
CA LEU A 124 0.22 -12.09 -2.63
C LEU A 124 1.55 -11.47 -2.20
N TYR A 125 1.87 -10.30 -2.69
CA TYR A 125 3.06 -9.52 -2.33
C TYR A 125 2.86 -8.05 -2.70
N ASP A 126 3.65 -7.15 -2.09
CA ASP A 126 3.69 -5.75 -2.48
C ASP A 126 4.77 -5.54 -3.53
N ASP A 127 4.49 -4.77 -4.58
CA ASP A 127 5.47 -4.43 -5.61
C ASP A 127 6.34 -3.22 -5.16
N VAL A 128 7.22 -2.76 -6.04
CA VAL A 128 8.13 -1.63 -5.75
C VAL A 128 7.42 -0.29 -5.57
N THR A 129 6.15 -0.20 -5.92
CA THR A 129 5.29 0.99 -5.73
C THR A 129 4.41 0.88 -4.48
N GLU A 130 4.61 -0.20 -3.70
CA GLU A 130 3.80 -0.55 -2.52
C GLU A 130 2.34 -0.91 -2.86
N ASP A 131 2.05 -1.19 -4.14
CA ASP A 131 0.75 -1.73 -4.55
C ASP A 131 0.68 -3.23 -4.25
N THR A 132 -0.43 -3.71 -3.72
CA THR A 132 -0.64 -5.14 -3.44
C THR A 132 -0.97 -5.90 -4.73
N VAL A 133 -0.13 -6.85 -5.06
CA VAL A 133 -0.24 -7.71 -6.26
C VAL A 133 -0.78 -9.08 -5.88
N ILE A 134 -1.79 -9.51 -6.61
CA ILE A 134 -2.34 -10.88 -6.57
C ILE A 134 -1.98 -11.58 -7.87
N GLU A 135 -1.18 -12.63 -7.76
CA GLU A 135 -0.84 -13.50 -8.89
C GLU A 135 -1.58 -14.83 -8.75
N MET A 136 -2.50 -15.12 -9.66
CA MET A 136 -3.28 -16.35 -9.73
C MET A 136 -2.68 -17.28 -10.77
N ILE A 137 -2.32 -18.51 -10.39
CA ILE A 137 -1.62 -19.45 -11.25
C ILE A 137 -2.37 -20.77 -11.28
N GLY A 138 -2.59 -21.31 -12.47
CA GLY A 138 -3.30 -22.56 -12.72
C GLY A 138 -4.81 -22.38 -12.60
N ASN A 139 -5.55 -22.63 -13.70
CA ASN A 139 -7.00 -22.48 -13.76
C ASN A 139 -7.49 -21.14 -13.19
N ALA A 140 -6.73 -20.06 -13.49
CA ALA A 140 -6.96 -18.75 -12.93
C ALA A 140 -8.27 -18.16 -13.45
N PHE A 141 -9.13 -17.73 -12.54
CA PHE A 141 -10.38 -17.05 -12.83
C PHE A 141 -10.47 -15.78 -11.98
N ILE A 142 -10.91 -14.69 -12.59
CA ILE A 142 -11.25 -13.45 -11.90
C ILE A 142 -12.58 -12.92 -12.41
N LYS A 143 -13.36 -12.37 -11.50
CA LYS A 143 -14.61 -11.66 -11.79
C LYS A 143 -14.60 -10.34 -11.03
N SER A 144 -14.62 -9.24 -11.73
CA SER A 144 -14.89 -7.90 -11.23
C SER A 144 -16.29 -7.45 -11.69
N PRO A 145 -16.81 -6.30 -11.24
CA PRO A 145 -18.12 -5.79 -11.66
C PRO A 145 -18.29 -5.70 -13.19
N ASN A 146 -17.21 -5.36 -13.89
CA ASN A 146 -17.24 -5.05 -15.32
C ASN A 146 -16.53 -6.09 -16.18
N SER A 147 -15.97 -7.15 -15.59
CA SER A 147 -15.25 -8.17 -16.35
C SER A 147 -15.27 -9.54 -15.71
N THR A 148 -15.17 -10.55 -16.55
CA THR A 148 -14.84 -11.92 -16.15
C THR A 148 -13.73 -12.45 -17.04
N MET A 149 -12.76 -13.18 -16.48
CA MET A 149 -11.66 -13.74 -17.25
C MET A 149 -11.23 -15.09 -16.67
N ASN A 150 -10.98 -16.06 -17.57
CA ASN A 150 -10.32 -17.34 -17.29
C ASN A 150 -9.04 -17.40 -18.09
N CYS A 151 -7.91 -17.72 -17.44
CA CYS A 151 -6.59 -17.83 -18.05
C CYS A 151 -5.76 -18.94 -17.40
N ALA A 152 -4.58 -19.23 -17.96
CA ALA A 152 -3.58 -20.06 -17.28
C ALA A 152 -3.02 -19.36 -16.05
N SER A 153 -2.76 -18.04 -16.16
CA SER A 153 -2.44 -17.18 -15.02
C SER A 153 -2.95 -15.75 -15.21
N ILE A 154 -3.15 -15.03 -14.09
CA ILE A 154 -3.61 -13.65 -14.06
C ILE A 154 -2.82 -12.91 -12.98
N VAL A 155 -2.29 -11.73 -13.31
CA VAL A 155 -1.70 -10.78 -12.36
C VAL A 155 -2.65 -9.59 -12.21
N TYR A 156 -3.08 -9.34 -10.98
CA TYR A 156 -4.06 -8.31 -10.63
C TYR A 156 -3.50 -7.38 -9.56
N ILE A 157 -3.69 -6.07 -9.74
CA ILE A 157 -3.29 -5.02 -8.78
C ILE A 157 -4.56 -4.56 -8.05
N THR A 158 -4.58 -4.73 -6.73
CA THR A 158 -5.78 -4.56 -5.92
C THR A 158 -6.23 -3.12 -5.82
N GLU A 159 -5.32 -2.18 -5.59
CA GLU A 159 -5.59 -0.75 -5.40
C GLU A 159 -6.09 -0.08 -6.68
N GLN A 160 -5.69 -0.63 -7.83
CA GLN A 160 -6.03 -0.07 -9.14
C GLN A 160 -7.22 -0.76 -9.81
N ASP A 161 -7.75 -1.86 -9.21
CA ASP A 161 -8.75 -2.76 -9.85
C ASP A 161 -8.31 -3.14 -11.29
N LEU A 162 -7.03 -3.49 -11.44
CA LEU A 162 -6.40 -3.64 -12.75
C LEU A 162 -5.82 -5.04 -12.96
N ILE A 163 -6.27 -5.72 -14.03
CA ILE A 163 -5.55 -6.89 -14.55
C ILE A 163 -4.32 -6.38 -15.31
N LYS A 164 -3.13 -6.53 -14.69
CA LYS A 164 -1.83 -6.10 -15.24
C LYS A 164 -1.35 -7.03 -16.34
N GLU A 165 -1.56 -8.33 -16.14
CA GLU A 165 -1.10 -9.37 -17.05
C GLU A 165 -2.03 -10.57 -17.02
N ALA A 166 -2.22 -11.22 -18.16
CA ALA A 166 -2.92 -12.49 -18.27
C ALA A 166 -2.22 -13.39 -19.30
N VAL A 167 -1.91 -14.63 -18.90
CA VAL A 167 -1.25 -15.62 -19.75
C VAL A 167 -2.25 -16.67 -20.20
N GLY A 168 -2.29 -16.90 -21.50
CA GLY A 168 -3.25 -17.78 -22.13
C GLY A 168 -2.99 -19.29 -21.99
N PRO A 169 -3.98 -20.13 -22.39
CA PRO A 169 -5.19 -19.71 -23.11
C PRO A 169 -6.15 -18.90 -22.24
N CYS A 170 -6.71 -17.81 -22.77
CA CYS A 170 -7.64 -16.94 -22.06
C CYS A 170 -8.99 -16.88 -22.77
N GLN A 171 -10.06 -16.75 -21.99
CA GLN A 171 -11.40 -16.39 -22.43
C GLN A 171 -12.08 -15.52 -21.38
N GLY A 172 -12.94 -14.62 -21.80
CA GLY A 172 -13.59 -13.71 -20.87
C GLY A 172 -14.69 -12.88 -21.50
N ALA A 173 -15.33 -12.05 -20.68
CA ALA A 173 -16.32 -11.06 -21.08
C ALA A 173 -15.99 -9.72 -20.43
N LEU A 174 -16.16 -8.64 -21.18
CA LEU A 174 -16.05 -7.25 -20.71
C LEU A 174 -17.43 -6.60 -20.87
N SER A 175 -17.95 -6.02 -19.79
CA SER A 175 -19.15 -5.20 -19.81
C SER A 175 -18.73 -3.75 -20.04
N SER A 176 -19.16 -3.13 -21.15
CA SER A 176 -19.04 -1.67 -21.27
C SER A 176 -20.17 -1.03 -20.48
N GLU A 177 -19.85 -0.18 -19.50
CA GLU A 177 -20.82 0.74 -18.89
C GLU A 177 -21.20 1.85 -19.87
N ASN A 178 -21.86 1.49 -20.99
CA ASN A 178 -22.59 2.43 -21.81
C ASN A 178 -24.00 1.86 -22.00
N GLY A 179 -24.76 1.81 -20.91
CA GLY A 179 -26.20 1.77 -20.95
C GLY A 179 -26.70 3.14 -21.41
N VAL A 180 -27.04 3.27 -22.65
CA VAL A 180 -27.92 4.34 -23.15
C VAL A 180 -29.33 4.06 -22.63
#